data_66672a1a54d1146fb27e6bc304413d6d
#
_entry.id   66672a1a54d1146fb27e6bc304413d6d
#
_cell.length_a   1.000
_cell.length_b   1.000
_cell.length_c   1.000
_cell.angle_alpha   90.00
_cell.angle_beta   90.00
_cell.angle_gamma   90.00
#
_symmetry.space_group_name_H-M   'P 1'
#
loop_
_entity.id
_entity.type
_entity.pdbx_description
1 polymer ?
#
loop_
_entity_poly.entity_id
_entity_poly.type
_entity_poly.pdbx_seq_one_letter_code
_entity_poly.pdbx_strand_id
1 'polypeptide(L)'
;MNKKLIVEVAEGLGNQIFMYAHAYSLSKELDYALFIDNKSGFSKKKNLLRNHQKYMLGNFNLFGSIADNNMIYDTDFKRFKKKLKLLFDFFSKKKSFIIEKNIRINRKKFAEPFMNIDKTKINNNLYVQGNFENYNYFNKYRSQLCRILIPKKEVIDENNSLINRIKSSNSVSLHIRRDRFSDQVKSKTTKNIKKSDIFTEDIINYINNSIDFINSKVQNPEYFIWSNNHDNIVPLLNKIKAKNYTLVNNDVINDFNLFRYCKHFVVGPSSF
;
A
#
# COMPACT_ATOMS: atom_id res chain seq x y z
N MET A 1 29.98 14.66 3.42
CA MET A 1 29.34 13.37 3.03
C MET A 1 27.87 13.62 2.75
N ASN A 2 27.38 13.24 1.56
CA ASN A 2 25.95 13.41 1.25
C ASN A 2 25.11 12.51 2.16
N LYS A 3 24.16 13.09 2.86
CA LYS A 3 23.22 12.37 3.73
C LYS A 3 22.26 11.53 2.89
N LYS A 4 22.01 10.27 3.27
CA LYS A 4 21.25 9.31 2.48
C LYS A 4 20.14 8.66 3.31
N LEU A 5 18.94 8.57 2.76
CA LEU A 5 17.84 7.77 3.28
C LEU A 5 17.53 6.67 2.28
N ILE A 6 17.59 5.41 2.72
CA ILE A 6 17.27 4.24 1.90
C ILE A 6 15.98 3.63 2.45
N VAL A 7 14.96 3.45 1.62
CA VAL A 7 13.72 2.77 2.00
C VAL A 7 13.64 1.38 1.38
N GLU A 8 13.42 0.36 2.22
CA GLU A 8 13.10 -1.00 1.73
C GLU A 8 11.64 -1.03 1.30
N VAL A 9 11.41 -1.28 0.01
CA VAL A 9 10.07 -1.44 -0.57
C VAL A 9 9.73 -2.92 -0.67
N ALA A 10 8.48 -3.28 -0.33
CA ALA A 10 8.00 -4.66 -0.31
C ALA A 10 6.49 -4.72 -0.57
N GLU A 11 5.95 -5.93 -0.69
CA GLU A 11 4.52 -6.20 -0.73
C GLU A 11 3.78 -5.68 -1.97
N GLY A 12 2.45 -5.49 -1.89
CA GLY A 12 1.61 -4.97 -2.98
C GLY A 12 1.74 -3.47 -3.17
N LEU A 13 1.16 -2.96 -4.28
CA LEU A 13 1.28 -1.55 -4.67
C LEU A 13 0.89 -0.58 -3.55
N GLY A 14 -0.23 -0.81 -2.86
CA GLY A 14 -0.69 0.08 -1.79
C GLY A 14 0.36 0.21 -0.67
N ASN A 15 0.93 -0.93 -0.20
CA ASN A 15 1.98 -0.91 0.81
C ASN A 15 3.25 -0.21 0.30
N GLN A 16 3.63 -0.45 -0.97
CA GLN A 16 4.77 0.23 -1.59
C GLN A 16 4.59 1.75 -1.61
N ILE A 17 3.37 2.22 -1.87
CA ILE A 17 3.02 3.65 -1.85
C ILE A 17 3.18 4.22 -0.43
N PHE A 18 2.68 3.54 0.61
CA PHE A 18 2.85 3.98 2.00
C PHE A 18 4.32 4.06 2.41
N MET A 19 5.11 3.01 2.11
CA MET A 19 6.55 2.98 2.38
C MET A 19 7.29 4.14 1.71
N TYR A 20 6.98 4.39 0.44
CA TYR A 20 7.56 5.50 -0.31
C TYR A 20 7.12 6.87 0.24
N ALA A 21 5.83 7.04 0.52
CA ALA A 21 5.29 8.31 1.01
C ALA A 21 5.93 8.73 2.35
N HIS A 22 6.11 7.78 3.28
CA HIS A 22 6.84 8.02 4.51
C HIS A 22 8.30 8.41 4.24
N ALA A 23 9.00 7.62 3.43
CA ALA A 23 10.41 7.86 3.12
C ALA A 23 10.64 9.21 2.40
N TYR A 24 9.75 9.55 1.45
CA TYR A 24 9.75 10.86 0.79
C TYR A 24 9.62 11.99 1.81
N SER A 25 8.62 11.90 2.68
CA SER A 25 8.37 12.93 3.69
C SER A 25 9.55 13.07 4.66
N LEU A 26 10.07 11.96 5.16
CA LEU A 26 11.21 11.96 6.08
C LEU A 26 12.49 12.48 5.39
N SER A 27 12.73 12.13 4.11
CA SER A 27 13.87 12.63 3.36
C SER A 27 13.85 14.15 3.20
N LYS A 28 12.65 14.72 2.94
CA LYS A 28 12.47 16.19 2.86
C LYS A 28 12.69 16.88 4.22
N GLU A 29 12.22 16.26 5.29
CA GLU A 29 12.38 16.83 6.64
C GLU A 29 13.81 16.79 7.18
N LEU A 30 14.59 15.78 6.74
CA LEU A 30 15.98 15.60 7.13
C LEU A 30 16.97 16.25 6.16
N ASP A 31 16.51 16.69 4.99
CA ASP A 31 17.36 17.10 3.87
C ASP A 31 18.34 15.99 3.46
N TYR A 32 17.78 14.79 3.20
CA TYR A 32 18.53 13.60 2.78
C TYR A 32 18.20 13.22 1.35
N ALA A 33 19.22 12.75 0.58
CA ALA A 33 18.99 12.13 -0.71
C ALA A 33 18.23 10.80 -0.52
N LEU A 34 17.09 10.64 -1.23
CA LEU A 34 16.23 9.46 -1.14
C LEU A 34 16.69 8.37 -2.11
N PHE A 35 16.86 7.15 -1.60
CA PHE A 35 17.15 5.93 -2.36
C PHE A 35 16.11 4.85 -2.08
N ILE A 36 15.73 4.12 -3.11
CA ILE A 36 14.69 3.07 -3.06
C ILE A 36 15.35 1.71 -3.21
N ASP A 37 15.31 0.90 -2.16
CA ASP A 37 15.70 -0.52 -2.21
C ASP A 37 14.53 -1.34 -2.77
N ASN A 38 14.57 -1.59 -4.06
CA ASN A 38 13.56 -2.33 -4.82
C ASN A 38 13.83 -3.84 -4.89
N LYS A 39 14.79 -4.38 -4.11
CA LYS A 39 15.20 -5.79 -4.15
C LYS A 39 15.02 -6.52 -2.83
N SER A 40 15.46 -5.94 -1.71
CA SER A 40 15.50 -6.64 -0.41
C SER A 40 14.13 -7.13 0.05
N GLY A 41 13.06 -6.37 -0.21
CA GLY A 41 11.68 -6.72 0.11
C GLY A 41 11.10 -7.85 -0.74
N PHE A 42 11.66 -8.10 -1.94
CA PHE A 42 11.18 -9.06 -2.94
C PHE A 42 12.09 -10.28 -3.12
N SER A 43 12.95 -10.58 -2.16
CA SER A 43 13.85 -11.71 -2.22
C SER A 43 13.09 -13.05 -2.38
N LYS A 44 13.71 -14.06 -3.06
CA LYS A 44 13.11 -15.38 -3.33
C LYS A 44 12.43 -16.01 -2.12
N LYS A 45 13.05 -15.94 -0.94
CA LYS A 45 12.49 -16.48 0.30
C LYS A 45 11.21 -15.76 0.77
N LYS A 46 11.11 -14.44 0.58
CA LYS A 46 9.92 -13.65 0.89
C LYS A 46 8.84 -13.85 -0.19
N ASN A 47 9.21 -13.94 -1.46
CA ASN A 47 8.28 -14.15 -2.58
C ASN A 47 7.57 -15.50 -2.57
N LEU A 48 8.23 -16.59 -2.12
CA LEU A 48 7.58 -17.90 -1.94
C LEU A 48 6.46 -17.87 -0.90
N LEU A 49 6.48 -16.89 0.01
CA LEU A 49 5.47 -16.72 1.05
C LEU A 49 4.36 -15.72 0.68
N ARG A 50 4.56 -14.88 -0.34
CA ARG A 50 3.72 -13.69 -0.62
C ARG A 50 3.30 -13.55 -2.08
N ASN A 51 2.93 -14.65 -2.76
CA ASN A 51 2.34 -14.63 -4.12
C ASN A 51 3.08 -13.76 -5.15
N HIS A 52 4.40 -13.99 -5.32
CA HIS A 52 5.20 -13.36 -6.39
C HIS A 52 5.04 -11.82 -6.50
N GLN A 53 4.89 -11.13 -5.40
CA GLN A 53 4.81 -9.67 -5.39
C GLN A 53 6.10 -9.08 -5.99
N LYS A 54 5.94 -8.04 -6.78
CA LYS A 54 7.04 -7.37 -7.50
C LYS A 54 7.06 -5.87 -7.21
N TYR A 55 8.20 -5.25 -7.47
CA TYR A 55 8.33 -3.80 -7.43
C TYR A 55 7.46 -3.15 -8.51
N MET A 56 6.57 -2.27 -8.11
CA MET A 56 5.63 -1.59 -9.00
C MET A 56 5.76 -0.06 -9.01
N LEU A 57 6.52 0.51 -8.08
CA LEU A 57 6.71 1.96 -8.03
C LEU A 57 7.50 2.51 -9.22
N GLY A 58 8.16 1.67 -10.01
CA GLY A 58 8.78 2.04 -11.29
C GLY A 58 7.79 2.57 -12.33
N ASN A 59 6.50 2.32 -12.15
CA ASN A 59 5.42 2.85 -13.02
C ASN A 59 5.07 4.33 -12.73
N PHE A 60 5.75 4.99 -11.79
CA PHE A 60 5.52 6.37 -11.38
C PHE A 60 6.78 7.22 -11.58
N ASN A 61 6.61 8.53 -11.76
CA ASN A 61 7.71 9.49 -11.83
C ASN A 61 8.14 9.92 -10.42
N LEU A 62 8.80 9.01 -9.71
CA LEU A 62 9.17 9.22 -8.31
C LEU A 62 10.36 10.18 -8.15
N PHE A 63 10.36 10.91 -7.06
CA PHE A 63 11.54 11.57 -6.55
C PHE A 63 12.46 10.55 -5.86
N GLY A 64 13.77 10.65 -6.10
CA GLY A 64 14.76 9.73 -5.57
C GLY A 64 15.32 8.78 -6.62
N SER A 65 16.30 7.98 -6.24
CA SER A 65 17.02 7.05 -7.12
C SER A 65 16.87 5.62 -6.62
N ILE A 66 17.04 4.63 -7.50
CA ILE A 66 17.17 3.23 -7.09
C ILE A 66 18.49 3.05 -6.32
N ALA A 67 18.43 2.36 -5.21
CA ALA A 67 19.59 2.12 -4.35
C ALA A 67 20.59 1.19 -5.02
N ASP A 68 21.89 1.53 -4.91
CA ASP A 68 22.98 0.68 -5.39
C ASP A 68 23.09 -0.63 -4.61
N ASN A 69 23.73 -1.64 -5.20
CA ASN A 69 23.89 -2.97 -4.57
C ASN A 69 24.63 -2.96 -3.22
N ASN A 70 25.44 -1.94 -2.93
CA ASN A 70 26.14 -1.78 -1.66
C ASN A 70 25.25 -1.18 -0.55
N MET A 71 24.10 -0.60 -0.90
CA MET A 71 23.15 0.03 0.02
C MET A 71 22.02 -0.91 0.46
N ILE A 72 21.86 -2.07 -0.15
CA ILE A 72 20.72 -2.98 -0.01
C ILE A 72 21.09 -4.28 0.71
N TYR A 73 20.05 -5.01 1.20
CA TYR A 73 20.20 -6.24 1.98
C TYR A 73 19.46 -7.44 1.32
N ASP A 74 19.67 -7.65 0.03
CA ASP A 74 18.95 -8.62 -0.82
C ASP A 74 19.45 -10.07 -0.70
N THR A 75 20.69 -10.31 -0.25
CA THR A 75 21.29 -11.65 -0.05
C THR A 75 21.31 -12.06 1.42
N ASP A 76 21.43 -13.37 1.72
CA ASP A 76 21.50 -13.87 3.09
C ASP A 76 22.71 -13.32 3.85
N PHE A 77 23.86 -13.19 3.20
CA PHE A 77 25.05 -12.58 3.78
C PHE A 77 24.84 -11.11 4.15
N LYS A 78 24.24 -10.32 3.24
CA LYS A 78 23.94 -8.91 3.53
C LYS A 78 22.89 -8.77 4.64
N ARG A 79 21.90 -9.67 4.71
CA ARG A 79 20.92 -9.72 5.81
C ARG A 79 21.57 -10.05 7.15
N PHE A 80 22.51 -10.97 7.16
CA PHE A 80 23.31 -11.24 8.35
C PHE A 80 24.08 -9.99 8.82
N LYS A 81 24.78 -9.32 7.89
CA LYS A 81 25.44 -8.04 8.17
C LYS A 81 24.45 -6.97 8.72
N LYS A 82 23.24 -6.92 8.16
CA LYS A 82 22.17 -6.01 8.68
C LYS A 82 21.83 -6.32 10.13
N LYS A 83 21.67 -7.60 10.49
CA LYS A 83 21.40 -8.00 11.89
C LYS A 83 22.51 -7.55 12.84
N LEU A 84 23.75 -7.74 12.47
CA LEU A 84 24.90 -7.25 13.27
C LEU A 84 24.87 -5.72 13.43
N LYS A 85 24.67 -4.99 12.33
CA LYS A 85 24.55 -3.53 12.39
C LYS A 85 23.40 -3.07 13.28
N LEU A 86 22.26 -3.76 13.27
CA LEU A 86 21.12 -3.46 14.16
C LEU A 86 21.46 -3.64 15.64
N LEU A 87 22.27 -4.65 16.00
CA LEU A 87 22.74 -4.83 17.37
C LEU A 87 23.60 -3.64 17.81
N PHE A 88 24.57 -3.19 16.98
CA PHE A 88 25.39 -2.02 17.27
C PHE A 88 24.56 -0.73 17.28
N ASP A 89 23.57 -0.61 16.38
CA ASP A 89 22.70 0.57 16.32
C ASP A 89 21.84 0.71 17.58
N PHE A 90 21.50 -0.40 18.25
CA PHE A 90 20.77 -0.38 19.51
C PHE A 90 21.52 0.38 20.61
N PHE A 91 22.83 0.24 20.67
CA PHE A 91 23.69 0.93 21.66
C PHE A 91 24.19 2.30 21.18
N SER A 92 23.96 2.65 19.91
CA SER A 92 24.42 3.92 19.34
C SER A 92 23.53 5.09 19.79
N LYS A 93 24.15 6.26 20.05
CA LYS A 93 23.44 7.52 20.30
C LYS A 93 22.66 7.99 19.06
N LYS A 94 23.18 7.73 17.85
CA LYS A 94 22.54 8.05 16.59
C LYS A 94 22.13 6.77 15.87
N LYS A 95 20.91 6.74 15.32
CA LYS A 95 20.32 5.59 14.66
C LYS A 95 20.57 5.60 13.15
N SER A 96 21.02 4.46 12.65
CA SER A 96 21.16 4.20 11.21
C SER A 96 19.98 3.39 10.64
N PHE A 97 19.08 2.92 11.50
CA PHE A 97 17.90 2.14 11.13
C PHE A 97 16.65 2.68 11.79
N ILE A 98 15.59 2.84 11.00
CA ILE A 98 14.22 2.99 11.49
C ILE A 98 13.46 1.74 11.04
N ILE A 99 13.04 0.93 11.99
CA ILE A 99 12.23 -0.26 11.74
C ILE A 99 10.90 -0.09 12.44
N GLU A 100 9.83 -0.01 11.67
CA GLU A 100 8.49 0.02 12.22
C GLU A 100 8.18 -1.32 12.91
N LYS A 101 7.86 -1.24 14.19
CA LYS A 101 7.44 -2.41 14.95
C LYS A 101 5.93 -2.55 14.82
N ASN A 102 5.47 -3.66 14.23
CA ASN A 102 4.07 -4.06 14.30
C ASN A 102 3.73 -4.37 15.76
N ILE A 103 3.16 -3.42 16.48
CA ILE A 103 2.67 -3.63 17.84
C ILE A 103 1.31 -4.34 17.73
N ARG A 104 1.33 -5.68 17.84
CA ARG A 104 0.12 -6.45 18.06
C ARG A 104 -0.32 -6.26 19.51
N ILE A 105 -1.09 -5.25 19.77
CA ILE A 105 -1.78 -5.12 21.06
C ILE A 105 -3.03 -5.97 21.00
N ASN A 106 -2.99 -7.13 21.65
CA ASN A 106 -4.05 -8.14 21.69
C ASN A 106 -4.58 -8.55 20.31
N ARG A 107 -4.84 -9.84 20.07
CA ARG A 107 -5.30 -10.41 18.78
C ARG A 107 -6.54 -9.75 18.17
N LYS A 108 -7.11 -8.70 18.76
CA LYS A 108 -8.36 -8.04 18.39
C LYS A 108 -8.27 -6.53 18.16
N LYS A 109 -7.15 -5.86 18.46
CA LYS A 109 -7.00 -4.42 18.20
C LYS A 109 -5.66 -4.17 17.51
N PHE A 110 -5.73 -3.75 16.26
CA PHE A 110 -4.60 -3.12 15.57
C PHE A 110 -4.60 -1.65 16.00
N ALA A 111 -3.65 -1.25 16.85
CA ALA A 111 -3.29 0.15 16.92
C ALA A 111 -2.34 0.39 15.74
N GLU A 112 -2.64 1.34 14.88
CA GLU A 112 -1.69 1.83 13.89
C GLU A 112 -0.57 2.53 14.66
N PRO A 113 0.64 1.97 14.73
CA PRO A 113 1.70 2.59 15.48
C PRO A 113 2.17 3.83 14.72
N PHE A 114 1.97 5.01 15.30
CA PHE A 114 2.70 6.18 14.88
C PHE A 114 3.98 6.26 15.70
N MET A 115 5.13 6.07 15.03
CA MET A 115 6.44 6.24 15.65
C MET A 115 6.84 7.70 15.58
N ASN A 116 6.99 8.35 16.72
CA ASN A 116 7.66 9.66 16.77
C ASN A 116 9.15 9.46 16.56
N ILE A 117 9.70 10.00 15.47
CA ILE A 117 11.09 9.88 15.09
C ILE A 117 11.85 11.11 15.59
N ASP A 118 12.72 10.91 16.58
CA ASP A 118 13.64 11.96 17.02
C ASP A 118 14.72 12.22 15.96
N LYS A 119 14.50 13.25 15.14
CA LYS A 119 15.35 13.59 14.00
C LYS A 119 16.78 13.99 14.41
N THR A 120 16.99 14.43 15.65
CA THR A 120 18.33 14.81 16.15
C THR A 120 19.22 13.58 16.37
N LYS A 121 18.62 12.41 16.50
CA LYS A 121 19.29 11.12 16.75
C LYS A 121 19.43 10.26 15.51
N ILE A 122 19.52 10.84 14.31
CA ILE A 122 19.66 10.10 13.07
C ILE A 122 21.06 10.26 12.47
N ASN A 123 21.62 9.16 11.97
CA ASN A 123 22.89 9.13 11.25
C ASN A 123 22.73 9.59 9.81
N ASN A 124 23.82 10.05 9.19
CA ASN A 124 23.87 10.48 7.79
C ASN A 124 23.47 9.38 6.77
N ASN A 125 23.56 8.11 7.15
CA ASN A 125 23.06 6.98 6.37
C ASN A 125 21.95 6.29 7.14
N LEU A 126 20.71 6.47 6.69
CA LEU A 126 19.52 5.96 7.33
C LEU A 126 18.86 4.90 6.45
N TYR A 127 18.58 3.73 7.00
CA TYR A 127 17.80 2.67 6.35
C TYR A 127 16.44 2.52 7.03
N VAL A 128 15.37 2.64 6.24
CA VAL A 128 13.98 2.66 6.72
C VAL A 128 13.26 1.40 6.24
N GLN A 129 12.60 0.71 7.17
CA GLN A 129 11.85 -0.52 6.91
C GLN A 129 10.55 -0.57 7.72
N GLY A 130 9.44 -0.78 7.07
CA GLY A 130 8.10 -0.88 7.68
C GLY A 130 7.02 -0.57 6.67
N ASN A 131 5.75 -0.73 7.04
CA ASN A 131 4.61 -0.45 6.16
C ASN A 131 4.18 1.02 6.22
N PHE A 132 4.31 1.65 7.38
CA PHE A 132 4.02 3.08 7.61
C PHE A 132 2.61 3.50 7.15
N GLU A 133 1.61 2.65 7.41
CA GLU A 133 0.22 2.82 6.96
C GLU A 133 -0.56 3.92 7.71
N ASN A 134 0.12 4.82 8.42
CA ASN A 134 -0.48 5.95 9.12
C ASN A 134 -0.25 7.26 8.37
N TYR A 135 -1.33 7.98 8.03
CA TYR A 135 -1.26 9.23 7.26
C TYR A 135 -0.41 10.33 7.93
N ASN A 136 -0.25 10.30 9.25
CA ASN A 136 0.57 11.27 10.00
C ASN A 136 2.03 11.26 9.56
N TYR A 137 2.54 10.16 9.02
CA TYR A 137 3.91 10.06 8.50
C TYR A 137 4.17 10.94 7.28
N PHE A 138 3.14 11.30 6.50
CA PHE A 138 3.32 11.98 5.22
C PHE A 138 2.31 13.09 4.93
N ASN A 139 1.38 13.37 5.84
CA ASN A 139 0.31 14.35 5.65
C ASN A 139 0.84 15.74 5.26
N LYS A 140 1.96 16.17 5.86
CA LYS A 140 2.63 17.44 5.55
C LYS A 140 2.98 17.59 4.06
N TYR A 141 3.26 16.50 3.38
CA TYR A 141 3.67 16.48 1.96
C TYR A 141 2.60 15.86 1.04
N ARG A 142 1.35 15.75 1.53
CA ARG A 142 0.25 15.12 0.79
C ARG A 142 0.08 15.69 -0.62
N SER A 143 0.09 17.01 -0.78
CA SER A 143 -0.10 17.66 -2.09
C SER A 143 1.01 17.33 -3.10
N GLN A 144 2.27 17.23 -2.65
CA GLN A 144 3.38 16.80 -3.50
C GLN A 144 3.25 15.32 -3.86
N LEU A 145 2.93 14.46 -2.88
CA LEU A 145 2.75 13.03 -3.10
C LEU A 145 1.62 12.73 -4.08
N CYS A 146 0.49 13.44 -4.00
CA CYS A 146 -0.60 13.28 -4.98
C CYS A 146 -0.18 13.62 -6.42
N ARG A 147 0.79 14.51 -6.60
CA ARG A 147 1.35 14.84 -7.92
C ARG A 147 2.38 13.83 -8.40
N ILE A 148 3.23 13.33 -7.48
CA ILE A 148 4.29 12.35 -7.79
C ILE A 148 3.67 10.97 -8.09
N LEU A 149 2.64 10.57 -7.34
CA LEU A 149 1.99 9.26 -7.46
C LEU A 149 0.93 9.22 -8.58
N ILE A 150 1.24 9.88 -9.68
CA ILE A 150 0.49 9.73 -10.94
C ILE A 150 1.24 8.70 -11.78
N PRO A 151 0.60 7.60 -12.24
CA PRO A 151 1.23 6.65 -13.13
C PRO A 151 1.75 7.33 -14.40
N LYS A 152 2.85 6.84 -14.93
CA LYS A 152 3.41 7.30 -16.19
C LYS A 152 2.43 7.04 -17.34
N LYS A 153 2.43 7.92 -18.35
CA LYS A 153 1.52 7.82 -19.49
C LYS A 153 1.69 6.53 -20.29
N GLU A 154 2.92 6.06 -20.43
CA GLU A 154 3.25 4.84 -21.18
C GLU A 154 2.76 3.52 -20.52
N VAL A 155 2.30 3.57 -19.27
CA VAL A 155 1.82 2.37 -18.55
C VAL A 155 0.34 2.38 -18.26
N ILE A 156 -0.38 3.42 -18.67
CA ILE A 156 -1.82 3.55 -18.47
C ILE A 156 -2.54 3.56 -19.82
N ASP A 157 -3.74 3.00 -19.85
CA ASP A 157 -4.67 3.16 -20.97
C ASP A 157 -5.39 4.50 -20.87
N GLU A 158 -4.85 5.54 -21.55
CA GLU A 158 -5.46 6.86 -21.59
C GLU A 158 -6.79 6.89 -22.34
N ASN A 159 -7.04 5.94 -23.25
CA ASN A 159 -8.28 5.81 -24.02
C ASN A 159 -9.36 4.98 -23.30
N ASN A 160 -9.15 4.63 -22.07
CA ASN A 160 -10.10 3.87 -21.29
C ASN A 160 -11.41 4.67 -21.14
N SER A 161 -12.48 4.20 -21.77
CA SER A 161 -13.80 4.84 -21.78
C SER A 161 -14.36 5.10 -20.37
N LEU A 162 -13.94 4.32 -19.39
CA LEU A 162 -14.33 4.49 -17.98
C LEU A 162 -13.80 5.79 -17.37
N ILE A 163 -12.66 6.33 -17.83
CA ILE A 163 -12.10 7.58 -17.28
C ILE A 163 -13.12 8.73 -17.40
N ASN A 164 -13.70 8.89 -18.58
CA ASN A 164 -14.67 9.96 -18.82
C ASN A 164 -15.95 9.75 -18.01
N ARG A 165 -16.43 8.50 -17.94
CA ARG A 165 -17.60 8.13 -17.15
C ARG A 165 -17.40 8.39 -15.64
N ILE A 166 -16.26 7.99 -15.08
CA ILE A 166 -15.90 8.24 -13.68
C ILE A 166 -15.84 9.75 -13.39
N LYS A 167 -15.22 10.53 -14.28
CA LYS A 167 -15.08 11.99 -14.10
C LYS A 167 -16.40 12.75 -14.23
N SER A 168 -17.29 12.34 -15.13
CA SER A 168 -18.56 13.02 -15.42
C SER A 168 -19.67 12.63 -14.43
N SER A 169 -19.61 11.47 -13.79
CA SER A 169 -20.61 11.01 -12.84
C SER A 169 -20.32 11.42 -11.39
N ASN A 170 -21.27 11.21 -10.49
CA ASN A 170 -21.04 11.23 -9.03
C ASN A 170 -20.44 9.88 -8.62
N SER A 171 -19.22 9.65 -9.06
CA SER A 171 -18.52 8.38 -8.97
C SER A 171 -18.11 8.03 -7.54
N VAL A 172 -18.44 6.80 -7.14
CA VAL A 172 -18.14 6.22 -5.83
C VAL A 172 -17.31 4.96 -6.02
N SER A 173 -16.11 4.92 -5.44
CA SER A 173 -15.30 3.70 -5.46
C SER A 173 -15.71 2.75 -4.34
N LEU A 174 -15.85 1.47 -4.67
CA LEU A 174 -16.04 0.37 -3.73
C LEU A 174 -14.96 -0.68 -3.98
N HIS A 175 -14.31 -1.18 -2.92
CA HIS A 175 -13.33 -2.25 -3.04
C HIS A 175 -13.73 -3.47 -2.22
N ILE A 176 -13.93 -4.62 -2.91
CA ILE A 176 -14.23 -5.91 -2.29
C ILE A 176 -12.93 -6.68 -2.09
N ARG A 177 -12.39 -6.66 -0.87
CA ARG A 177 -11.24 -7.50 -0.51
C ARG A 177 -11.69 -8.91 -0.20
N ARG A 178 -11.18 -9.88 -0.97
CA ARG A 178 -11.45 -11.32 -0.80
C ARG A 178 -10.18 -12.04 -0.36
N ASP A 179 -10.33 -13.28 0.05
CA ASP A 179 -9.21 -14.21 0.34
C ASP A 179 -8.19 -13.69 1.37
N ARG A 180 -8.60 -12.76 2.26
CA ARG A 180 -7.70 -12.07 3.20
C ARG A 180 -6.76 -12.99 3.99
N PHE A 181 -7.21 -14.20 4.32
CA PHE A 181 -6.45 -15.16 5.12
C PHE A 181 -5.97 -16.37 4.32
N SER A 182 -6.40 -16.50 3.06
CA SER A 182 -6.11 -17.65 2.18
C SER A 182 -5.46 -17.25 0.85
N ASP A 183 -5.06 -16.00 0.70
CA ASP A 183 -4.43 -15.47 -0.52
C ASP A 183 -2.98 -15.96 -0.73
N GLN A 184 -2.34 -16.55 0.26
CA GLN A 184 -1.00 -17.12 0.16
C GLN A 184 -1.06 -18.64 -0.04
N VAL A 185 -0.19 -19.18 -0.90
CA VAL A 185 -0.15 -20.64 -1.22
C VAL A 185 -0.12 -21.52 0.05
N LYS A 186 0.70 -21.15 1.05
CA LYS A 186 0.80 -21.89 2.34
C LYS A 186 -0.36 -21.62 3.30
N SER A 187 -1.21 -20.65 3.02
CA SER A 187 -2.36 -20.30 3.87
C SER A 187 -3.69 -20.87 3.38
N LYS A 188 -3.72 -21.59 2.25
CA LYS A 188 -4.92 -22.22 1.69
C LYS A 188 -5.33 -23.45 2.52
N THR A 189 -5.77 -23.24 3.76
CA THR A 189 -6.34 -24.26 4.63
C THR A 189 -7.85 -24.03 4.74
N THR A 190 -8.64 -25.09 4.97
CA THR A 190 -10.10 -24.99 5.20
C THR A 190 -10.45 -23.96 6.25
N LYS A 191 -9.69 -23.90 7.35
CA LYS A 191 -9.86 -22.91 8.42
C LYS A 191 -9.66 -21.47 7.93
N ASN A 192 -8.66 -21.22 7.10
CA ASN A 192 -8.35 -19.88 6.59
C ASN A 192 -9.32 -19.46 5.48
N ILE A 193 -9.77 -20.41 4.65
CA ILE A 193 -10.82 -20.18 3.65
C ILE A 193 -12.09 -19.72 4.36
N LYS A 194 -12.58 -20.47 5.37
CA LYS A 194 -13.75 -20.08 6.17
C LYS A 194 -13.59 -18.71 6.83
N LYS A 195 -12.40 -18.36 7.31
CA LYS A 195 -12.12 -17.02 7.86
C LYS A 195 -12.17 -15.94 6.78
N SER A 196 -11.69 -16.22 5.56
CA SER A 196 -11.77 -15.30 4.43
C SER A 196 -13.21 -15.07 4.01
N ASP A 197 -14.05 -16.11 4.03
CA ASP A 197 -15.47 -15.99 3.71
C ASP A 197 -16.20 -15.10 4.71
N ILE A 198 -16.01 -15.32 6.02
CA ILE A 198 -16.58 -14.48 7.07
C ILE A 198 -16.12 -13.02 6.90
N PHE A 199 -14.83 -12.81 6.67
CA PHE A 199 -14.30 -11.47 6.44
C PHE A 199 -14.91 -10.81 5.19
N THR A 200 -15.16 -11.57 4.13
CA THR A 200 -15.79 -11.07 2.91
C THR A 200 -17.25 -10.66 3.18
N GLU A 201 -17.99 -11.43 3.97
CA GLU A 201 -19.36 -11.06 4.39
C GLU A 201 -19.36 -9.76 5.21
N ASP A 202 -18.43 -9.61 6.16
CA ASP A 202 -18.28 -8.38 6.94
C ASP A 202 -17.99 -7.17 6.04
N ILE A 203 -17.15 -7.34 4.99
CA ILE A 203 -16.89 -6.30 4.00
C ILE A 203 -18.15 -5.95 3.20
N ILE A 204 -18.95 -6.93 2.78
CA ILE A 204 -20.21 -6.68 2.06
C ILE A 204 -21.19 -5.90 2.95
N ASN A 205 -21.31 -6.27 4.23
CA ASN A 205 -22.17 -5.55 5.19
C ASN A 205 -21.69 -4.10 5.36
N TYR A 206 -20.38 -3.88 5.53
CA TYR A 206 -19.80 -2.55 5.60
C TYR A 206 -20.07 -1.72 4.33
N ILE A 207 -19.89 -2.33 3.15
CA ILE A 207 -20.17 -1.69 1.86
C ILE A 207 -21.64 -1.30 1.77
N ASN A 208 -22.56 -2.18 2.13
CA ASN A 208 -24.00 -1.90 2.08
C ASN A 208 -24.42 -0.75 3.00
N ASN A 209 -23.87 -0.70 4.22
CA ASN A 209 -24.08 0.43 5.13
C ASN A 209 -23.49 1.74 4.56
N SER A 210 -22.34 1.65 3.90
CA SER A 210 -21.72 2.80 3.24
C SER A 210 -22.53 3.28 2.03
N ILE A 211 -23.13 2.37 1.26
CA ILE A 211 -24.03 2.70 0.14
C ILE A 211 -25.27 3.43 0.66
N ASP A 212 -25.89 2.95 1.75
CA ASP A 212 -27.05 3.62 2.36
C ASP A 212 -26.68 5.07 2.80
N PHE A 213 -25.50 5.25 3.39
CA PHE A 213 -24.98 6.57 3.75
C PHE A 213 -24.71 7.46 2.53
N ILE A 214 -24.03 6.95 1.50
CA ILE A 214 -23.74 7.69 0.28
C ILE A 214 -25.04 8.10 -0.42
N ASN A 215 -26.01 7.19 -0.56
CA ASN A 215 -27.30 7.48 -1.19
C ASN A 215 -28.08 8.59 -0.45
N SER A 216 -27.85 8.76 0.85
CA SER A 216 -28.46 9.85 1.62
C SER A 216 -27.80 11.22 1.44
N LYS A 217 -26.60 11.28 0.85
CA LYS A 217 -25.77 12.49 0.75
C LYS A 217 -25.42 12.89 -0.69
N VAL A 218 -25.37 11.93 -1.59
CA VAL A 218 -24.91 12.11 -2.97
C VAL A 218 -26.07 11.86 -3.92
N GLN A 219 -26.39 12.82 -4.76
CA GLN A 219 -27.46 12.69 -5.75
C GLN A 219 -26.99 11.79 -6.91
N ASN A 220 -27.80 10.78 -7.25
CA ASN A 220 -27.52 9.86 -8.36
C ASN A 220 -26.07 9.30 -8.36
N PRO A 221 -25.63 8.64 -7.27
CA PRO A 221 -24.28 8.07 -7.23
C PRO A 221 -24.15 6.93 -8.23
N GLU A 222 -22.98 6.88 -8.87
CA GLU A 222 -22.56 5.77 -9.73
C GLU A 222 -21.41 5.02 -9.09
N TYR A 223 -21.58 3.70 -8.88
CA TYR A 223 -20.64 2.89 -8.15
C TYR A 223 -19.69 2.15 -9.08
N PHE A 224 -18.40 2.27 -8.83
CA PHE A 224 -17.34 1.52 -9.50
C PHE A 224 -16.75 0.54 -8.52
N ILE A 225 -16.79 -0.76 -8.85
CA ILE A 225 -16.44 -1.84 -7.94
C ILE A 225 -15.14 -2.49 -8.40
N TRP A 226 -14.15 -2.52 -7.52
CA TRP A 226 -12.89 -3.23 -7.69
C TRP A 226 -12.82 -4.44 -6.76
N SER A 227 -12.11 -5.48 -7.19
CA SER A 227 -11.81 -6.66 -6.37
C SER A 227 -10.40 -7.16 -6.63
N ASN A 228 -9.76 -7.71 -5.59
CA ASN A 228 -8.48 -8.40 -5.74
C ASN A 228 -8.63 -9.82 -6.34
N ASN A 229 -9.83 -10.34 -6.42
CA ASN A 229 -10.15 -11.64 -7.03
C ASN A 229 -11.54 -11.57 -7.66
N HIS A 230 -11.61 -11.79 -8.97
CA HIS A 230 -12.84 -11.76 -9.77
C HIS A 230 -13.49 -13.13 -9.94
N ASP A 231 -12.84 -14.22 -9.51
CA ASP A 231 -13.39 -15.57 -9.59
C ASP A 231 -14.69 -15.66 -8.79
N ASN A 232 -15.77 -16.12 -9.41
CA ASN A 232 -17.10 -16.25 -8.79
C ASN A 232 -17.55 -14.97 -8.03
N ILE A 233 -17.31 -13.78 -8.59
CA ILE A 233 -17.69 -12.52 -7.94
C ILE A 233 -19.19 -12.24 -8.02
N VAL A 234 -19.89 -12.74 -9.03
CA VAL A 234 -21.33 -12.46 -9.28
C VAL A 234 -22.22 -12.72 -8.05
N PRO A 235 -22.11 -13.84 -7.32
CA PRO A 235 -22.91 -14.05 -6.10
C PRO A 235 -22.67 -12.99 -5.02
N LEU A 236 -21.48 -12.40 -4.97
CA LEU A 236 -21.17 -11.31 -4.03
C LEU A 236 -21.76 -9.99 -4.51
N LEU A 237 -21.72 -9.71 -5.81
CA LEU A 237 -22.34 -8.51 -6.39
C LEU A 237 -23.84 -8.49 -6.17
N ASN A 238 -24.51 -9.66 -6.22
CA ASN A 238 -25.95 -9.79 -5.94
C ASN A 238 -26.31 -9.45 -4.48
N LYS A 239 -25.34 -9.45 -3.55
CA LYS A 239 -25.53 -9.04 -2.15
C LYS A 239 -25.35 -7.54 -1.93
N ILE A 240 -24.85 -6.81 -2.95
CA ILE A 240 -24.57 -5.36 -2.85
C ILE A 240 -25.83 -4.58 -3.20
N LYS A 241 -26.17 -3.59 -2.39
CA LYS A 241 -27.35 -2.72 -2.58
C LYS A 241 -27.20 -1.70 -3.72
N ALA A 242 -26.00 -1.53 -4.30
CA ALA A 242 -25.80 -0.59 -5.41
C ALA A 242 -26.58 -1.06 -6.64
N LYS A 243 -27.55 -0.24 -7.08
CA LYS A 243 -28.36 -0.54 -8.29
C LYS A 243 -27.65 -0.18 -9.58
N ASN A 244 -26.88 0.93 -9.57
CA ASN A 244 -26.11 1.41 -10.71
C ASN A 244 -24.61 1.23 -10.41
N TYR A 245 -24.03 0.13 -10.89
CA TYR A 245 -22.62 -0.15 -10.70
C TYR A 245 -21.94 -0.68 -11.95
N THR A 246 -20.62 -0.46 -11.99
CA THR A 246 -19.72 -1.03 -12.99
C THR A 246 -18.64 -1.83 -12.27
N LEU A 247 -18.48 -3.10 -12.62
CA LEU A 247 -17.34 -3.92 -12.18
C LEU A 247 -16.12 -3.54 -13.01
N VAL A 248 -15.05 -3.13 -12.33
CA VAL A 248 -13.77 -2.75 -12.96
C VAL A 248 -12.75 -3.86 -12.77
N ASN A 249 -12.13 -4.29 -13.85
CA ASN A 249 -11.13 -5.36 -13.88
C ASN A 249 -10.06 -5.08 -14.92
N ASN A 250 -9.00 -4.41 -14.52
CA ASN A 250 -7.81 -4.18 -15.33
C ASN A 250 -6.57 -4.72 -14.59
N ASP A 251 -5.37 -4.40 -15.08
CA ASP A 251 -4.18 -4.55 -14.26
C ASP A 251 -4.14 -3.53 -13.11
N VAL A 252 -3.34 -3.81 -12.10
CA VAL A 252 -3.31 -3.03 -10.84
C VAL A 252 -2.94 -1.55 -11.05
N ILE A 253 -2.15 -1.21 -12.07
CA ILE A 253 -1.75 0.19 -12.34
C ILE A 253 -2.89 0.95 -13.02
N ASN A 254 -3.56 0.33 -13.97
CA ASN A 254 -4.75 0.90 -14.62
C ASN A 254 -5.91 1.04 -13.64
N ASP A 255 -6.16 0.04 -12.79
CA ASP A 255 -7.15 0.12 -11.71
C ASP A 255 -6.83 1.26 -10.74
N PHE A 256 -5.56 1.41 -10.30
CA PHE A 256 -5.13 2.53 -9.47
C PHE A 256 -5.33 3.88 -10.17
N ASN A 257 -5.05 3.96 -11.47
CA ASN A 257 -5.27 5.18 -12.27
C ASN A 257 -6.76 5.56 -12.33
N LEU A 258 -7.64 4.59 -12.56
CA LEU A 258 -9.10 4.81 -12.59
C LEU A 258 -9.64 5.19 -11.20
N PHE A 259 -9.25 4.45 -10.16
CA PHE A 259 -9.68 4.65 -8.79
C PHE A 259 -9.46 6.09 -8.32
N ARG A 260 -8.33 6.70 -8.64
CA ARG A 260 -7.99 8.08 -8.23
C ARG A 260 -8.89 9.17 -8.85
N TYR A 261 -9.66 8.87 -9.90
CA TYR A 261 -10.60 9.81 -10.50
C TYR A 261 -11.98 9.80 -9.84
N CYS A 262 -12.29 8.83 -9.00
CA CYS A 262 -13.54 8.81 -8.27
C CYS A 262 -13.68 10.03 -7.35
N LYS A 263 -14.92 10.52 -7.21
CA LYS A 263 -15.24 11.67 -6.36
C LYS A 263 -15.42 11.27 -4.90
N HIS A 264 -15.91 10.06 -4.67
CA HIS A 264 -16.19 9.51 -3.34
C HIS A 264 -15.52 8.14 -3.18
N PHE A 265 -15.11 7.83 -1.95
CA PHE A 265 -14.37 6.60 -1.65
C PHE A 265 -14.98 5.89 -0.45
N VAL A 266 -15.34 4.62 -0.63
CA VAL A 266 -15.64 3.71 0.47
C VAL A 266 -14.38 2.91 0.76
N VAL A 267 -13.68 3.30 1.81
CA VAL A 267 -12.36 2.75 2.16
C VAL A 267 -12.52 1.53 3.05
N GLY A 268 -12.08 0.38 2.57
CA GLY A 268 -12.06 -0.87 3.34
C GLY A 268 -10.74 -1.09 4.10
N PRO A 269 -10.63 -2.18 4.87
CA PRO A 269 -9.42 -2.52 5.62
C PRO A 269 -8.35 -3.14 4.70
N SER A 270 -7.90 -2.38 3.72
CA SER A 270 -6.88 -2.73 2.72
C SER A 270 -5.99 -1.53 2.47
N SER A 271 -4.71 -1.77 2.14
CA SER A 271 -3.77 -0.73 1.73
C SER A 271 -3.98 -0.25 0.28
N PHE A 272 -4.91 -0.85 -0.45
CA PHE A 272 -5.32 -0.44 -1.79
C PHE A 272 -6.59 0.38 -1.70
#